data_4e25aa1fe9771144dea2f533a529ac88
#
_entry.id   4e25aa1fe9771144dea2f533a529ac88
#
_cell.length_a   1.000
_cell.length_b   1.000
_cell.length_c   1.000
_cell.angle_alpha   90.00
_cell.angle_beta   90.00
_cell.angle_gamma   90.00
#
_symmetry.space_group_name_H-M   'P 1'
#
loop_
_entity.id
_entity.type
_entity.pdbx_description
1 polymer ?
#
loop_
_entity_poly.entity_id
_entity_poly.type
_entity_poly.pdbx_seq_one_letter_code
_entity_poly.pdbx_strand_id
1 'polypeptide(L)'
;MKFQSKPVNLHYILAAGLLLTGKAHAVDWPEFQGGSAQGHATKGTKLPLEWSTKKNVAWKQGLPGEGWSTPIIWKGRLYLTAAVAKDEGLKADRELRALCLEASSGRVVWDKSVFSQDGESAPRIHKKNSHASPTPVITPDGKLYVHFGHQGTACLNLEGNVLWRNRTINYPPVHGNGCSPLVVGDKLFFSCDGSRDPFVIALNRHTGKTAWRKERNANAKKKFAFCTATLIEVNGNQQIISPGGDAVMAYDPDSGKEIWRVRYDGYSVVPRPVYGHGLVFLSSGFDRPTFYAIKPTGKGDVTESHIAWKLTKSAPHTPSPLLVGNEIYLISDGGIGTCLDARTGEVHWRERICSSCSASPFYADGRIYIIDESGKGVVFKASKKFEKLAENEIGERTLASCAVGDNAFYLRSDKHLYKIVN
;
A
#
# COMPACT_ATOMS: atom_id res chain seq x y z
N MET A 1 -48.21 -62.94 43.39
CA MET A 1 -46.89 -62.36 42.96
C MET A 1 -47.05 -60.85 42.79
N LYS A 2 -46.44 -60.07 43.70
CA LYS A 2 -46.50 -58.61 43.70
C LYS A 2 -45.22 -58.11 43.10
N PHE A 3 -45.28 -57.37 41.94
CA PHE A 3 -44.14 -56.65 41.38
C PHE A 3 -44.08 -55.28 42.05
N GLN A 4 -42.95 -54.99 42.72
CA GLN A 4 -42.57 -53.68 43.22
C GLN A 4 -41.86 -52.92 42.13
N SER A 5 -42.33 -51.73 41.77
CA SER A 5 -41.64 -50.77 40.92
C SER A 5 -40.69 -49.90 41.75
N LYS A 6 -39.44 -49.83 41.40
CA LYS A 6 -38.43 -48.89 41.95
C LYS A 6 -38.55 -47.54 41.28
N PRO A 7 -38.37 -46.40 41.98
CA PRO A 7 -38.35 -45.09 41.35
C PRO A 7 -37.00 -44.81 40.61
N VAL A 8 -37.10 -44.24 39.42
CA VAL A 8 -35.94 -43.75 38.62
C VAL A 8 -35.62 -42.34 39.08
N ASN A 9 -34.43 -42.14 39.63
CA ASN A 9 -33.90 -40.83 39.97
C ASN A 9 -33.41 -40.12 38.69
N LEU A 10 -34.08 -39.05 38.32
CA LEU A 10 -33.73 -38.17 37.22
C LEU A 10 -32.68 -37.14 37.70
N HIS A 11 -31.42 -37.35 37.38
CA HIS A 11 -30.35 -36.36 37.63
C HIS A 11 -30.42 -35.29 36.55
N TYR A 12 -30.78 -34.05 36.91
CA TYR A 12 -30.63 -32.88 36.06
C TYR A 12 -29.13 -32.50 35.96
N ILE A 13 -28.51 -32.74 34.80
CA ILE A 13 -27.20 -32.21 34.49
C ILE A 13 -27.42 -30.78 34.01
N LEU A 14 -27.06 -29.80 34.84
CA LEU A 14 -26.91 -28.41 34.42
C LEU A 14 -25.68 -28.32 33.48
N ALA A 15 -25.90 -28.23 32.18
CA ALA A 15 -24.89 -27.87 31.23
C ALA A 15 -24.59 -26.37 31.36
N ALA A 16 -23.52 -26.04 32.08
CA ALA A 16 -22.98 -24.68 32.07
C ALA A 16 -22.44 -24.40 30.67
N GLY A 17 -23.18 -23.66 29.86
CA GLY A 17 -22.73 -23.16 28.56
C GLY A 17 -21.57 -22.16 28.76
N LEU A 18 -20.34 -22.58 28.51
CA LEU A 18 -19.22 -21.68 28.34
C LEU A 18 -19.51 -20.83 27.12
N LEU A 19 -19.93 -19.60 27.31
CA LEU A 19 -19.89 -18.55 26.30
C LEU A 19 -18.42 -18.26 26.00
N LEU A 20 -17.85 -18.97 25.03
CA LEU A 20 -16.62 -18.58 24.38
C LEU A 20 -16.88 -17.24 23.67
N THR A 21 -16.63 -16.14 24.36
CA THR A 21 -16.49 -14.84 23.72
C THR A 21 -15.24 -14.91 22.82
N GLY A 22 -15.43 -15.37 21.60
CA GLY A 22 -14.41 -15.28 20.57
C GLY A 22 -14.03 -13.80 20.45
N LYS A 23 -12.83 -13.43 20.90
CA LYS A 23 -12.25 -12.14 20.57
C LYS A 23 -12.26 -12.08 19.05
N ALA A 24 -13.06 -11.20 18.48
CA ALA A 24 -12.98 -10.88 17.07
C ALA A 24 -11.49 -10.54 16.79
N HIS A 25 -10.84 -11.35 15.96
CA HIS A 25 -9.46 -11.06 15.58
C HIS A 25 -9.47 -9.71 14.89
N ALA A 26 -8.60 -8.80 15.35
CA ALA A 26 -8.39 -7.51 14.73
C ALA A 26 -8.12 -7.72 13.24
N VAL A 27 -8.80 -6.93 12.41
CA VAL A 27 -8.62 -7.01 10.95
C VAL A 27 -7.28 -6.40 10.59
N ASP A 28 -6.39 -7.22 10.04
CA ASP A 28 -5.04 -6.82 9.71
C ASP A 28 -4.97 -6.11 8.34
N TRP A 29 -4.06 -5.13 8.23
CA TRP A 29 -3.69 -4.41 7.01
C TRP A 29 -2.17 -4.43 6.88
N PRO A 30 -1.58 -5.58 6.46
CA PRO A 30 -0.17 -5.87 6.71
C PRO A 30 0.82 -5.21 5.75
N GLU A 31 0.36 -4.59 4.68
CA GLU A 31 1.17 -3.96 3.64
C GLU A 31 0.46 -2.76 2.99
N PHE A 32 1.13 -2.09 2.04
CA PHE A 32 0.54 -1.01 1.23
C PHE A 32 -0.69 -1.54 0.48
N GLN A 33 -1.83 -0.87 0.61
CA GLN A 33 -3.15 -1.26 0.10
C GLN A 33 -3.74 -2.56 0.71
N GLY A 34 -3.27 -2.96 1.90
CA GLY A 34 -3.84 -4.08 2.66
C GLY A 34 -3.48 -5.46 2.17
N GLY A 35 -3.98 -6.49 2.84
CA GLY A 35 -3.61 -7.88 2.56
C GLY A 35 -4.01 -8.41 1.18
N SER A 36 -4.97 -7.78 0.50
CA SER A 36 -5.29 -8.06 -0.90
C SER A 36 -4.42 -7.27 -1.89
N ALA A 37 -3.63 -6.33 -1.41
CA ALA A 37 -2.86 -5.38 -2.22
C ALA A 37 -3.71 -4.53 -3.19
N GLN A 38 -5.03 -4.41 -2.94
CA GLN A 38 -6.00 -3.76 -3.82
C GLN A 38 -6.84 -2.67 -3.15
N GLY A 39 -6.51 -2.28 -1.90
CA GLY A 39 -7.21 -1.21 -1.19
C GLY A 39 -8.60 -1.59 -0.68
N HIS A 40 -8.90 -2.88 -0.52
CA HIS A 40 -10.19 -3.35 -0.04
C HIS A 40 -10.17 -3.63 1.46
N ALA A 41 -11.11 -3.01 2.17
CA ALA A 41 -11.42 -3.43 3.53
C ALA A 41 -12.02 -4.83 3.55
N THR A 42 -11.89 -5.52 4.67
CA THR A 42 -12.55 -6.81 4.89
C THR A 42 -14.06 -6.67 4.77
N LYS A 43 -14.71 -7.66 4.17
CA LYS A 43 -16.17 -7.70 4.02
C LYS A 43 -16.88 -7.49 5.36
N GLY A 44 -17.86 -6.59 5.39
CA GLY A 44 -18.61 -6.24 6.59
C GLY A 44 -18.00 -5.12 7.44
N THR A 45 -16.84 -4.57 7.05
CA THR A 45 -16.25 -3.39 7.69
C THR A 45 -17.17 -2.18 7.50
N LYS A 46 -17.63 -1.58 8.60
CA LYS A 46 -18.49 -0.40 8.59
C LYS A 46 -17.69 0.83 8.98
N LEU A 47 -17.53 1.76 8.03
CA LEU A 47 -16.81 3.01 8.22
C LEU A 47 -17.77 4.20 8.26
N PRO A 48 -17.40 5.30 8.95
CA PRO A 48 -18.23 6.50 8.99
C PRO A 48 -18.34 7.14 7.60
N LEU A 49 -19.50 7.73 7.31
CA LEU A 49 -19.68 8.62 6.17
C LEU A 49 -19.11 10.00 6.45
N GLU A 50 -19.24 10.46 7.69
CA GLU A 50 -18.88 11.80 8.08
C GLU A 50 -17.81 11.78 9.18
N TRP A 51 -16.83 12.67 9.04
CA TRP A 51 -15.83 12.97 10.06
C TRP A 51 -15.32 14.40 9.94
N SER A 52 -14.78 14.90 11.03
CA SER A 52 -14.10 16.19 11.07
C SER A 52 -13.08 16.20 12.20
N THR A 53 -12.41 17.30 12.46
CA THR A 53 -11.51 17.43 13.61
C THR A 53 -12.19 17.19 14.96
N LYS A 54 -13.56 17.20 15.02
CA LYS A 54 -14.36 17.06 16.24
C LYS A 54 -15.37 15.90 16.19
N LYS A 55 -15.60 15.31 15.01
CA LYS A 55 -16.62 14.25 14.79
C LYS A 55 -15.96 12.98 14.31
N ASN A 56 -16.29 11.85 14.94
CA ASN A 56 -15.83 10.52 14.54
C ASN A 56 -14.31 10.31 14.54
N VAL A 57 -13.58 11.13 15.31
CA VAL A 57 -12.15 10.94 15.61
C VAL A 57 -12.03 10.32 16.99
N ALA A 58 -11.67 9.03 17.05
CA ALA A 58 -11.46 8.33 18.32
C ALA A 58 -10.21 8.85 19.04
N TRP A 59 -9.14 9.10 18.31
CA TRP A 59 -7.92 9.71 18.81
C TRP A 59 -7.11 10.36 17.69
N LYS A 60 -6.23 11.28 18.10
CA LYS A 60 -5.24 11.99 17.30
C LYS A 60 -3.89 11.91 18.02
N GLN A 61 -2.85 11.38 17.35
CA GLN A 61 -1.52 11.20 17.90
C GLN A 61 -0.49 11.95 17.05
N GLY A 62 0.32 12.82 17.68
CA GLY A 62 1.46 13.46 17.03
C GLY A 62 2.50 12.43 16.60
N LEU A 63 3.07 12.61 15.41
CA LEU A 63 4.14 11.77 14.89
C LEU A 63 5.46 12.55 14.85
N PRO A 64 6.60 11.89 15.13
CA PRO A 64 7.90 12.53 15.00
C PRO A 64 8.30 12.66 13.52
N GLY A 65 8.96 13.77 13.17
CA GLY A 65 9.55 13.98 11.84
C GLY A 65 8.59 13.89 10.67
N GLU A 66 9.10 13.49 9.52
CA GLU A 66 8.37 13.40 8.26
C GLU A 66 8.22 11.96 7.76
N GLY A 67 7.14 11.68 7.03
CA GLY A 67 6.95 10.38 6.40
C GLY A 67 5.59 10.26 5.73
N TRP A 68 5.53 9.51 4.62
CA TRP A 68 4.30 9.25 3.87
C TRP A 68 3.96 7.76 3.77
N SER A 69 4.64 6.91 4.56
CA SER A 69 4.25 5.50 4.64
C SER A 69 2.81 5.37 5.11
N THR A 70 2.03 4.51 4.47
CA THR A 70 0.74 4.06 5.00
C THR A 70 0.98 3.41 6.36
N PRO A 71 0.21 3.69 7.41
CA PRO A 71 0.25 2.89 8.62
C PRO A 71 -0.23 1.47 8.28
N ILE A 72 0.52 0.43 8.68
CA ILE A 72 0.05 -0.95 8.57
C ILE A 72 -0.53 -1.41 9.90
N ILE A 73 -1.51 -2.32 9.84
CA ILE A 73 -2.21 -2.83 11.01
C ILE A 73 -1.87 -4.31 11.17
N TRP A 74 -1.46 -4.70 12.38
CA TRP A 74 -1.20 -6.08 12.72
C TRP A 74 -1.51 -6.35 14.20
N LYS A 75 -2.47 -7.25 14.46
CA LYS A 75 -2.85 -7.69 15.80
C LYS A 75 -3.07 -6.53 16.80
N GLY A 76 -3.85 -5.53 16.37
CA GLY A 76 -4.21 -4.38 17.20
C GLY A 76 -3.10 -3.33 17.39
N ARG A 77 -2.03 -3.39 16.61
CA ARG A 77 -0.94 -2.40 16.57
C ARG A 77 -0.80 -1.78 15.20
N LEU A 78 -0.28 -0.56 15.18
CA LEU A 78 0.03 0.21 13.97
C LEU A 78 1.54 0.32 13.83
N TYR A 79 2.06 0.12 12.63
CA TYR A 79 3.48 0.28 12.34
C TYR A 79 3.65 1.23 11.15
N LEU A 80 4.60 2.13 11.26
CA LEU A 80 4.93 3.12 10.23
C LEU A 80 6.39 3.54 10.33
N THR A 81 6.86 4.29 9.33
CA THR A 81 8.22 4.83 9.29
C THR A 81 8.22 6.34 9.37
N ALA A 82 9.28 6.92 9.90
CA ALA A 82 9.50 8.36 9.95
C ALA A 82 10.98 8.69 9.71
N ALA A 83 11.24 9.89 9.18
CA ALA A 83 12.56 10.48 9.08
C ALA A 83 12.61 11.70 10.00
N VAL A 84 13.40 11.62 11.05
CA VAL A 84 13.49 12.66 12.09
C VAL A 84 14.80 13.40 11.93
N ALA A 85 14.72 14.69 11.58
CA ALA A 85 15.89 15.55 11.49
C ALA A 85 16.50 15.74 12.89
N LYS A 86 17.84 15.74 12.99
CA LYS A 86 18.57 15.99 14.21
C LYS A 86 18.76 17.48 14.48
N ASP A 87 18.81 18.25 13.38
CA ASP A 87 19.04 19.69 13.39
C ASP A 87 18.05 20.38 12.43
N GLU A 88 18.01 21.70 12.45
CA GLU A 88 17.25 22.49 11.49
C GLU A 88 18.03 22.62 10.16
N GLY A 89 17.30 22.60 9.04
CA GLY A 89 17.85 22.86 7.73
C GLY A 89 17.63 21.74 6.71
N LEU A 90 17.79 22.09 5.43
CA LEU A 90 17.56 21.18 4.30
C LEU A 90 18.56 20.01 4.24
N LYS A 91 19.76 20.22 4.80
CA LYS A 91 20.84 19.24 4.84
C LYS A 91 21.05 18.67 6.25
N ALA A 92 20.04 18.71 7.10
CA ALA A 92 20.11 18.10 8.41
C ALA A 92 20.33 16.59 8.33
N ASP A 93 21.16 16.07 9.22
CA ASP A 93 21.23 14.63 9.49
C ASP A 93 19.88 14.13 9.97
N ARG A 94 19.54 12.89 9.65
CA ARG A 94 18.26 12.28 10.04
C ARG A 94 18.44 10.92 10.67
N GLU A 95 17.53 10.61 11.56
CA GLU A 95 17.26 9.24 11.97
C GLU A 95 16.09 8.69 11.16
N LEU A 96 16.31 7.56 10.50
CA LEU A 96 15.28 6.81 9.82
C LEU A 96 14.71 5.79 10.80
N ARG A 97 13.46 6.02 11.21
CA ARG A 97 12.85 5.37 12.36
C ARG A 97 11.69 4.46 11.96
N ALA A 98 11.49 3.41 12.74
CA ALA A 98 10.26 2.61 12.72
C ALA A 98 9.50 2.87 14.03
N LEU A 99 8.18 2.99 13.94
CA LEU A 99 7.30 3.25 15.06
C LEU A 99 6.24 2.16 15.19
N CYS A 100 5.87 1.87 16.43
CA CYS A 100 4.71 1.04 16.77
C CYS A 100 3.79 1.80 17.70
N LEU A 101 2.50 1.86 17.36
CA LEU A 101 1.47 2.46 18.19
C LEU A 101 0.39 1.42 18.50
N GLU A 102 -0.31 1.60 19.58
CA GLU A 102 -1.49 0.84 19.94
C GLU A 102 -2.70 1.34 19.15
N ALA A 103 -3.35 0.47 18.39
CA ALA A 103 -4.46 0.86 17.51
C ALA A 103 -5.71 1.35 18.28
N SER A 104 -5.89 0.92 19.54
CA SER A 104 -7.01 1.32 20.38
C SER A 104 -6.89 2.76 20.89
N SER A 105 -5.70 3.17 21.30
CA SER A 105 -5.44 4.44 22.00
C SER A 105 -4.57 5.44 21.25
N GLY A 106 -3.85 5.02 20.21
CA GLY A 106 -2.84 5.84 19.53
C GLY A 106 -1.53 5.99 20.29
N ARG A 107 -1.41 5.41 21.51
CA ARG A 107 -0.22 5.49 22.33
C ARG A 107 0.98 4.85 21.65
N VAL A 108 2.11 5.55 21.62
CA VAL A 108 3.38 5.00 21.11
C VAL A 108 3.85 3.88 22.03
N VAL A 109 4.00 2.68 21.49
CA VAL A 109 4.51 1.50 22.18
C VAL A 109 6.04 1.50 22.16
N TRP A 110 6.60 1.76 20.96
CA TRP A 110 8.03 1.95 20.77
C TRP A 110 8.30 2.81 19.55
N ASP A 111 9.45 3.46 19.56
CA ASP A 111 10.01 4.30 18.51
C ASP A 111 11.51 3.99 18.42
N LYS A 112 11.97 3.43 17.29
CA LYS A 112 13.31 2.88 17.12
C LYS A 112 14.04 3.51 15.94
N SER A 113 15.22 4.04 16.18
CA SER A 113 16.15 4.41 15.11
C SER A 113 16.68 3.14 14.43
N VAL A 114 16.44 3.03 13.12
CA VAL A 114 16.88 1.89 12.31
C VAL A 114 18.16 2.23 11.56
N PHE A 115 18.22 3.42 10.96
CA PHE A 115 19.39 3.92 10.25
C PHE A 115 19.63 5.40 10.57
N SER A 116 20.90 5.84 10.43
CA SER A 116 21.25 7.24 10.33
C SER A 116 21.47 7.61 8.87
N GLN A 117 21.00 8.78 8.46
CA GLN A 117 21.22 9.37 7.15
C GLN A 117 22.05 10.65 7.32
N ASP A 118 23.18 10.70 6.63
CA ASP A 118 24.00 11.91 6.50
C ASP A 118 23.27 12.91 5.57
N GLY A 119 23.05 14.10 6.08
CA GLY A 119 22.28 15.14 5.40
C GLY A 119 23.00 15.72 4.18
N GLU A 120 24.33 15.80 4.19
CA GLU A 120 25.13 16.32 3.06
C GLU A 120 25.06 15.38 1.84
N SER A 121 25.06 14.07 2.07
CA SER A 121 24.95 13.06 1.00
C SER A 121 23.52 12.64 0.69
N ALA A 122 22.53 13.15 1.44
CA ALA A 122 21.13 12.82 1.23
C ALA A 122 20.64 13.32 -0.13
N PRO A 123 19.86 12.52 -0.88
CA PRO A 123 19.31 12.96 -2.16
C PRO A 123 18.28 14.07 -1.93
N ARG A 124 18.17 14.97 -2.90
CA ARG A 124 17.08 15.96 -2.90
C ARG A 124 15.73 15.28 -2.99
N ILE A 125 14.85 15.62 -2.07
CA ILE A 125 13.48 15.08 -2.00
C ILE A 125 12.51 16.02 -2.73
N HIS A 126 11.59 15.44 -3.51
CA HIS A 126 10.49 16.19 -4.10
C HIS A 126 9.47 16.57 -3.01
N LYS A 127 8.81 17.74 -3.12
CA LYS A 127 7.82 18.23 -2.15
C LYS A 127 6.64 17.29 -1.85
N LYS A 128 6.37 16.32 -2.72
CA LYS A 128 5.38 15.25 -2.53
C LYS A 128 5.99 13.93 -2.04
N ASN A 129 7.25 13.93 -1.60
CA ASN A 129 7.93 12.74 -1.10
C ASN A 129 8.57 13.03 0.26
N SER A 130 9.12 12.00 0.90
CA SER A 130 9.88 12.09 2.14
C SER A 130 10.99 11.04 2.15
N HIS A 131 11.91 11.12 3.12
CA HIS A 131 12.92 10.08 3.34
C HIS A 131 12.34 8.77 3.94
N ALA A 132 11.04 8.77 4.30
CA ALA A 132 10.32 7.63 4.89
C ALA A 132 8.94 7.42 4.23
N SER A 133 8.90 7.43 2.89
CA SER A 133 7.67 7.20 2.12
C SER A 133 7.34 5.72 1.90
N PRO A 134 8.30 4.77 1.73
CA PRO A 134 7.96 3.37 1.57
C PRO A 134 7.17 2.84 2.78
N THR A 135 6.08 2.16 2.50
CA THR A 135 5.24 1.51 3.52
C THR A 135 5.92 0.22 3.99
N PRO A 136 6.00 -0.03 5.30
CA PRO A 136 6.50 -1.29 5.81
C PRO A 136 5.59 -2.47 5.43
N VAL A 137 6.12 -3.68 5.51
CA VAL A 137 5.34 -4.91 5.36
C VAL A 137 5.59 -5.84 6.55
N ILE A 138 4.52 -6.50 7.01
CA ILE A 138 4.59 -7.46 8.11
C ILE A 138 4.13 -8.84 7.63
N THR A 139 4.78 -9.88 8.12
CA THR A 139 4.47 -11.26 7.75
C THR A 139 3.78 -12.02 8.90
N PRO A 140 3.04 -13.10 8.62
CA PRO A 140 2.34 -13.89 9.64
C PRO A 140 3.22 -14.42 10.77
N ASP A 141 4.52 -14.64 10.50
CA ASP A 141 5.53 -15.04 11.50
C ASP A 141 6.05 -13.86 12.35
N GLY A 142 5.41 -12.68 12.26
CA GLY A 142 5.71 -11.52 13.10
C GLY A 142 7.02 -10.81 12.75
N LYS A 143 7.42 -10.82 11.48
CA LYS A 143 8.58 -10.07 10.98
C LYS A 143 8.12 -8.78 10.31
N LEU A 144 8.64 -7.67 10.78
CA LEU A 144 8.40 -6.32 10.24
C LEU A 144 9.57 -5.93 9.35
N TYR A 145 9.31 -5.68 8.08
CA TYR A 145 10.32 -5.20 7.13
C TYR A 145 10.11 -3.72 6.85
N VAL A 146 11.16 -2.93 7.06
CA VAL A 146 11.18 -1.49 6.77
C VAL A 146 12.22 -1.21 5.70
N HIS A 147 11.86 -0.33 4.76
CA HIS A 147 12.69 0.01 3.60
C HIS A 147 12.78 1.53 3.45
N PHE A 148 14.00 2.03 3.36
CA PHE A 148 14.30 3.45 3.16
C PHE A 148 15.07 3.66 1.84
N GLY A 149 14.76 2.85 0.83
CA GLY A 149 15.42 2.87 -0.47
C GLY A 149 16.91 2.58 -0.36
N HIS A 150 17.72 3.41 -1.02
CA HIS A 150 19.19 3.30 -1.01
C HIS A 150 19.82 3.48 0.38
N GLN A 151 19.09 4.01 1.37
CA GLN A 151 19.56 4.18 2.75
C GLN A 151 19.57 2.86 3.53
N GLY A 152 18.80 1.88 3.10
CA GLY A 152 18.82 0.55 3.66
C GLY A 152 17.46 -0.11 3.84
N THR A 153 17.53 -1.39 4.11
CA THR A 153 16.40 -2.27 4.42
C THR A 153 16.70 -3.03 5.69
N ALA A 154 15.72 -3.19 6.57
CA ALA A 154 15.89 -3.92 7.82
C ALA A 154 14.68 -4.81 8.12
N CYS A 155 14.92 -5.88 8.86
CA CYS A 155 13.90 -6.70 9.51
C CYS A 155 13.95 -6.47 11.02
N LEU A 156 12.77 -6.26 11.60
CA LEU A 156 12.58 -6.13 13.04
C LEU A 156 11.60 -7.22 13.54
N ASN A 157 11.65 -7.53 14.82
CA ASN A 157 10.56 -8.23 15.48
C ASN A 157 9.47 -7.23 15.93
N LEU A 158 8.36 -7.72 16.47
CA LEU A 158 7.23 -6.87 16.88
C LEU A 158 7.54 -5.99 18.11
N GLU A 159 8.60 -6.30 18.86
CA GLU A 159 9.14 -5.52 19.97
C GLU A 159 10.07 -4.39 19.52
N GLY A 160 10.32 -4.29 18.19
CA GLY A 160 11.17 -3.27 17.59
C GLY A 160 12.67 -3.60 17.63
N ASN A 161 13.04 -4.83 17.99
CA ASN A 161 14.44 -5.26 17.94
C ASN A 161 14.82 -5.60 16.49
N VAL A 162 15.93 -5.03 16.03
CA VAL A 162 16.44 -5.28 14.69
C VAL A 162 17.08 -6.66 14.63
N LEU A 163 16.61 -7.48 13.71
CA LEU A 163 17.10 -8.84 13.46
C LEU A 163 18.23 -8.83 12.42
N TRP A 164 18.08 -8.03 11.38
CA TRP A 164 19.14 -7.77 10.40
C TRP A 164 18.96 -6.39 9.75
N ARG A 165 20.06 -5.87 9.20
CA ARG A 165 20.12 -4.67 8.36
C ARG A 165 20.90 -4.98 7.08
N ASN A 166 20.45 -4.37 5.96
CA ASN A 166 21.20 -4.36 4.71
C ASN A 166 21.32 -2.91 4.22
N ARG A 167 22.55 -2.42 4.06
CA ARG A 167 22.90 -1.11 3.48
C ARG A 167 23.80 -1.25 2.24
N THR A 168 23.92 -2.45 1.69
CA THR A 168 24.82 -2.70 0.54
C THR A 168 24.19 -2.40 -0.81
N ILE A 169 22.87 -2.14 -0.83
CA ILE A 169 22.13 -1.87 -2.06
C ILE A 169 22.21 -0.38 -2.36
N ASN A 170 23.01 -0.04 -3.35
CA ASN A 170 23.22 1.33 -3.76
C ASN A 170 22.67 1.60 -5.16
N TYR A 171 21.96 2.70 -5.31
CA TYR A 171 21.50 3.26 -6.57
C TYR A 171 21.23 4.76 -6.40
N PRO A 172 21.36 5.60 -7.45
CA PRO A 172 21.17 7.03 -7.35
C PRO A 172 19.68 7.39 -7.47
N PRO A 173 18.94 7.58 -6.35
CA PRO A 173 17.53 7.91 -6.42
C PRO A 173 17.30 9.30 -7.00
N VAL A 174 16.15 9.49 -7.65
CA VAL A 174 15.66 10.79 -8.12
C VAL A 174 14.43 11.14 -7.31
N HIS A 175 14.38 12.35 -6.76
CA HIS A 175 13.23 12.82 -5.94
C HIS A 175 12.93 12.02 -4.64
N GLY A 176 13.82 11.13 -4.20
CA GLY A 176 13.65 10.25 -3.03
C GLY A 176 13.22 8.83 -3.41
N ASN A 177 12.71 8.09 -2.43
CA ASN A 177 12.30 6.68 -2.56
C ASN A 177 10.80 6.55 -2.31
N GLY A 178 10.12 5.65 -3.02
CA GLY A 178 8.66 5.44 -2.88
C GLY A 178 8.23 3.98 -2.95
N CYS A 179 9.04 3.11 -3.57
CA CYS A 179 8.75 1.68 -3.68
C CYS A 179 8.68 1.03 -2.30
N SER A 180 7.55 0.45 -1.96
CA SER A 180 7.37 -0.37 -0.75
C SER A 180 7.82 -1.81 -1.04
N PRO A 181 8.38 -2.54 -0.05
CA PRO A 181 8.77 -3.93 -0.23
C PRO A 181 7.56 -4.85 -0.37
N LEU A 182 7.72 -5.91 -1.14
CA LEU A 182 6.76 -7.00 -1.33
C LEU A 182 7.38 -8.30 -0.83
N VAL A 183 6.66 -9.05 0.01
CA VAL A 183 7.09 -10.39 0.46
C VAL A 183 6.48 -11.46 -0.44
N VAL A 184 7.33 -12.35 -0.97
CA VAL A 184 6.93 -13.52 -1.75
C VAL A 184 7.74 -14.73 -1.28
N GLY A 185 7.08 -15.68 -0.62
CA GLY A 185 7.75 -16.82 0.01
C GLY A 185 8.86 -16.36 0.96
N ASP A 186 10.08 -16.81 0.73
CA ASP A 186 11.27 -16.45 1.51
C ASP A 186 12.00 -15.21 0.98
N LYS A 187 11.37 -14.45 0.11
CA LYS A 187 12.00 -13.30 -0.55
C LYS A 187 11.30 -11.99 -0.19
N LEU A 188 12.09 -10.95 -0.06
CA LEU A 188 11.68 -9.56 0.07
C LEU A 188 12.09 -8.83 -1.21
N PHE A 189 11.12 -8.54 -2.05
CA PHE A 189 11.30 -7.90 -3.36
C PHE A 189 11.07 -6.39 -3.30
N PHE A 190 11.86 -5.62 -4.04
CA PHE A 190 11.60 -4.21 -4.34
C PHE A 190 12.37 -3.76 -5.60
N SER A 191 11.94 -2.65 -6.20
CA SER A 191 12.64 -2.01 -7.31
C SER A 191 13.62 -0.94 -6.83
N CYS A 192 14.72 -0.81 -7.56
CA CYS A 192 15.79 0.16 -7.34
C CYS A 192 15.93 1.01 -8.61
N ASP A 193 14.88 1.79 -8.90
CA ASP A 193 14.75 2.59 -10.12
C ASP A 193 15.28 4.00 -9.88
N GLY A 194 16.59 4.17 -10.04
CA GLY A 194 17.27 5.45 -9.95
C GLY A 194 17.49 6.12 -11.31
N SER A 195 18.36 7.14 -11.33
CA SER A 195 18.72 7.86 -12.56
C SER A 195 19.56 7.03 -13.54
N ARG A 196 20.25 5.99 -13.03
CA ARG A 196 21.13 5.10 -13.80
C ARG A 196 20.91 3.66 -13.39
N ASP A 197 21.11 2.74 -14.35
CA ASP A 197 21.17 1.30 -14.14
C ASP A 197 20.04 0.75 -13.24
N PRO A 198 18.76 0.97 -13.61
CA PRO A 198 17.63 0.54 -12.82
C PRO A 198 17.57 -1.00 -12.76
N PHE A 199 17.28 -1.53 -11.60
CA PHE A 199 17.22 -2.97 -11.37
C PHE A 199 16.10 -3.32 -10.39
N VAL A 200 15.72 -4.58 -10.39
CA VAL A 200 14.91 -5.20 -9.35
C VAL A 200 15.75 -6.16 -8.54
N ILE A 201 15.41 -6.32 -7.28
CA ILE A 201 16.16 -7.16 -6.36
C ILE A 201 15.22 -7.92 -5.42
N ALA A 202 15.59 -9.13 -5.08
CA ALA A 202 15.01 -9.86 -3.97
C ALA A 202 16.10 -10.20 -2.94
N LEU A 203 15.80 -9.93 -1.68
CA LEU A 203 16.60 -10.37 -0.55
C LEU A 203 15.99 -11.65 0.04
N ASN A 204 16.81 -12.53 0.58
CA ASN A 204 16.32 -13.55 1.50
C ASN A 204 15.77 -12.83 2.75
N ARG A 205 14.49 -12.96 3.03
CA ARG A 205 13.81 -12.20 4.09
C ARG A 205 14.27 -12.54 5.52
N HIS A 206 14.90 -13.71 5.71
CA HIS A 206 15.39 -14.14 7.01
C HIS A 206 16.79 -13.59 7.32
N THR A 207 17.61 -13.37 6.30
CA THR A 207 19.02 -12.98 6.47
C THR A 207 19.38 -11.60 5.94
N GLY A 208 18.51 -11.00 5.11
CA GLY A 208 18.78 -9.75 4.42
C GLY A 208 19.81 -9.84 3.29
N LYS A 209 20.34 -11.03 2.98
CA LYS A 209 21.29 -11.22 1.87
C LYS A 209 20.57 -11.24 0.53
N THR A 210 21.24 -10.77 -0.52
CA THR A 210 20.68 -10.81 -1.88
C THR A 210 20.44 -12.24 -2.33
N ALA A 211 19.20 -12.57 -2.70
CA ALA A 211 18.83 -13.83 -3.30
C ALA A 211 19.05 -13.77 -4.82
N TRP A 212 18.58 -12.71 -5.45
CA TRP A 212 18.82 -12.42 -6.86
C TRP A 212 18.69 -10.91 -7.15
N ARG A 213 19.31 -10.46 -8.24
CA ARG A 213 19.23 -9.11 -8.78
C ARG A 213 19.14 -9.18 -10.30
N LYS A 214 18.27 -8.33 -10.91
CA LYS A 214 18.09 -8.26 -12.37
C LYS A 214 18.05 -6.82 -12.84
N GLU A 215 18.88 -6.50 -13.83
CA GLU A 215 18.82 -5.23 -14.51
C GLU A 215 17.55 -5.14 -15.36
N ARG A 216 16.93 -3.94 -15.40
CA ARG A 216 15.66 -3.79 -16.14
C ARG A 216 15.84 -3.75 -17.66
N ASN A 217 16.95 -3.27 -18.17
CA ASN A 217 17.23 -3.17 -19.62
C ASN A 217 16.04 -2.56 -20.42
N ALA A 218 15.42 -1.51 -19.88
CA ALA A 218 14.25 -0.89 -20.48
C ALA A 218 14.61 0.10 -21.60
N ASN A 219 15.89 0.51 -21.71
CA ASN A 219 16.39 1.53 -22.63
C ASN A 219 15.68 2.90 -22.49
N ALA A 220 15.22 3.20 -21.27
CA ALA A 220 14.43 4.39 -20.95
C ALA A 220 15.27 5.67 -21.00
N LYS A 221 14.69 6.77 -21.51
CA LYS A 221 15.29 8.11 -21.44
C LYS A 221 15.41 8.61 -20.01
N LYS A 222 14.35 8.40 -19.20
CA LYS A 222 14.30 8.68 -17.77
C LYS A 222 13.98 7.39 -17.04
N LYS A 223 14.94 6.90 -16.26
CA LYS A 223 14.96 5.52 -15.75
C LYS A 223 14.30 5.33 -14.38
N PHE A 224 13.94 6.43 -13.71
CA PHE A 224 13.43 6.37 -12.33
C PHE A 224 11.93 6.10 -12.23
N ALA A 225 11.56 5.33 -11.24
CA ALA A 225 10.20 5.03 -10.85
C ALA A 225 10.11 4.78 -9.32
N PHE A 226 8.89 4.73 -8.79
CA PHE A 226 8.60 4.61 -7.35
C PHE A 226 7.57 3.52 -7.06
N CYS A 227 7.20 2.76 -8.08
CA CYS A 227 6.07 1.84 -8.02
C CYS A 227 6.35 0.66 -7.09
N THR A 228 5.38 0.37 -6.23
CA THR A 228 5.33 -0.88 -5.47
C THR A 228 4.81 -1.99 -6.38
N ALA A 229 5.53 -3.10 -6.45
CA ALA A 229 5.15 -4.25 -7.27
C ALA A 229 3.92 -4.97 -6.71
N THR A 230 3.28 -5.77 -7.57
CA THR A 230 2.15 -6.62 -7.21
C THR A 230 2.44 -8.07 -7.59
N LEU A 231 2.14 -9.00 -6.67
CA LEU A 231 2.17 -10.43 -6.94
C LEU A 231 0.84 -10.85 -7.53
N ILE A 232 0.89 -11.57 -8.63
CA ILE A 232 -0.29 -12.18 -9.26
C ILE A 232 -0.05 -13.67 -9.51
N GLU A 233 -1.13 -14.41 -9.73
CA GLU A 233 -1.07 -15.80 -10.18
C GLU A 233 -1.77 -15.94 -11.54
N VAL A 234 -1.09 -16.57 -12.48
CA VAL A 234 -1.59 -16.82 -13.84
C VAL A 234 -1.36 -18.28 -14.18
N ASN A 235 -2.42 -19.02 -14.40
CA ASN A 235 -2.36 -20.45 -14.72
C ASN A 235 -1.51 -21.26 -13.71
N GLY A 236 -1.65 -20.98 -12.41
CA GLY A 236 -0.91 -21.64 -11.33
C GLY A 236 0.54 -21.18 -11.16
N ASN A 237 1.01 -20.18 -11.93
CA ASN A 237 2.35 -19.63 -11.83
C ASN A 237 2.32 -18.23 -11.25
N GLN A 238 3.13 -17.97 -10.25
CA GLN A 238 3.28 -16.64 -9.65
C GLN A 238 4.15 -15.74 -10.54
N GLN A 239 3.76 -14.47 -10.61
CA GLN A 239 4.49 -13.43 -11.33
C GLN A 239 4.54 -12.15 -10.49
N ILE A 240 5.71 -11.51 -10.40
CA ILE A 240 5.87 -10.18 -9.81
C ILE A 240 5.75 -9.14 -10.92
N ILE A 241 4.70 -8.34 -10.88
CA ILE A 241 4.45 -7.26 -11.83
C ILE A 241 5.09 -5.97 -11.31
N SER A 242 6.08 -5.47 -12.02
CA SER A 242 6.89 -4.31 -11.60
C SER A 242 6.99 -3.26 -12.70
N PRO A 243 6.14 -2.22 -12.69
CA PRO A 243 6.27 -1.06 -13.56
C PRO A 243 7.55 -0.27 -13.26
N GLY A 244 8.20 0.21 -14.32
CA GLY A 244 9.41 1.04 -14.26
C GLY A 244 9.36 2.16 -15.29
N GLY A 245 10.51 2.79 -15.57
CA GLY A 245 10.61 3.72 -16.70
C GLY A 245 10.48 2.98 -18.03
N ASP A 246 9.58 3.46 -18.89
CA ASP A 246 9.29 3.00 -20.26
C ASP A 246 8.86 1.53 -20.41
N ALA A 247 8.66 0.78 -19.33
CA ALA A 247 8.09 -0.57 -19.41
C ALA A 247 7.56 -1.09 -18.06
N VAL A 248 6.53 -1.94 -18.12
CA VAL A 248 6.22 -2.89 -17.06
C VAL A 248 6.83 -4.24 -17.40
N MET A 249 7.35 -4.92 -16.41
CA MET A 249 7.96 -6.24 -16.53
C MET A 249 7.38 -7.20 -15.52
N ALA A 250 7.16 -8.44 -15.95
CA ALA A 250 6.81 -9.54 -15.07
C ALA A 250 8.05 -10.40 -14.80
N TYR A 251 8.25 -10.75 -13.54
CA TYR A 251 9.38 -11.56 -13.10
C TYR A 251 8.91 -12.84 -12.41
N ASP A 252 9.64 -13.91 -12.66
CA ASP A 252 9.56 -15.14 -11.87
C ASP A 252 10.07 -14.85 -10.45
N PRO A 253 9.28 -15.12 -9.40
CA PRO A 253 9.66 -14.77 -8.03
C PRO A 253 10.91 -15.50 -7.54
N ASP A 254 11.15 -16.72 -8.01
CA ASP A 254 12.23 -17.56 -7.50
C ASP A 254 13.59 -17.23 -8.09
N SER A 255 13.63 -17.01 -9.39
CA SER A 255 14.86 -16.77 -10.14
C SER A 255 15.11 -15.30 -10.50
N GLY A 256 14.06 -14.46 -10.44
CA GLY A 256 14.08 -13.10 -10.96
C GLY A 256 14.14 -13.03 -12.49
N LYS A 257 13.96 -14.18 -13.17
CA LYS A 257 13.92 -14.20 -14.65
C LYS A 257 12.73 -13.40 -15.13
N GLU A 258 12.97 -12.50 -16.10
CA GLU A 258 11.89 -11.80 -16.76
C GLU A 258 11.05 -12.79 -17.59
N ILE A 259 9.74 -12.75 -17.41
CA ILE A 259 8.78 -13.59 -18.11
C ILE A 259 8.30 -12.88 -19.38
N TRP A 260 7.79 -11.65 -19.20
CA TRP A 260 7.32 -10.79 -20.29
C TRP A 260 7.49 -9.32 -19.94
N ARG A 261 7.43 -8.47 -20.96
CA ARG A 261 7.34 -7.01 -20.82
C ARG A 261 6.34 -6.40 -21.79
N VAL A 262 5.77 -5.27 -21.35
CA VAL A 262 5.04 -4.33 -22.22
C VAL A 262 5.70 -2.97 -22.10
N ARG A 263 6.05 -2.39 -23.26
CA ARG A 263 6.65 -1.04 -23.33
C ARG A 263 5.57 0.02 -23.36
N TYR A 264 5.87 1.16 -22.80
CA TYR A 264 5.07 2.36 -22.85
C TYR A 264 5.96 3.60 -22.80
N ASP A 265 5.42 4.75 -23.15
CA ASP A 265 6.10 6.03 -22.95
C ASP A 265 5.72 6.57 -21.56
N GLY A 266 6.68 6.61 -20.63
CA GLY A 266 6.43 7.09 -19.27
C GLY A 266 7.55 6.76 -18.28
N TYR A 267 7.62 7.55 -17.22
CA TYR A 267 8.58 7.41 -16.13
C TYR A 267 7.97 7.95 -14.83
N SER A 268 8.72 7.91 -13.73
CA SER A 268 8.21 8.37 -12.42
C SER A 268 6.92 7.66 -12.03
N VAL A 269 6.80 6.37 -12.37
CA VAL A 269 5.60 5.56 -12.10
C VAL A 269 5.45 5.36 -10.62
N VAL A 270 4.29 5.71 -10.05
CA VAL A 270 3.98 5.59 -8.62
C VAL A 270 2.85 4.59 -8.37
N PRO A 271 1.75 4.59 -9.16
CA PRO A 271 0.58 3.77 -8.86
C PRO A 271 0.91 2.28 -8.82
N ARG A 272 0.52 1.60 -7.73
CA ARG A 272 0.63 0.14 -7.63
C ARG A 272 -0.33 -0.52 -8.62
N PRO A 273 0.09 -1.51 -9.42
CA PRO A 273 -0.81 -2.26 -10.29
C PRO A 273 -1.86 -3.04 -9.49
N VAL A 274 -3.06 -3.18 -10.05
CA VAL A 274 -4.08 -4.12 -9.56
C VAL A 274 -4.36 -5.20 -10.58
N TYR A 275 -4.83 -6.37 -10.12
CA TYR A 275 -5.09 -7.53 -10.97
C TYR A 275 -6.51 -8.05 -10.78
N GLY A 276 -7.19 -8.32 -11.87
CA GLY A 276 -8.49 -8.96 -11.90
C GLY A 276 -8.99 -9.19 -13.31
N HIS A 277 -9.98 -10.04 -13.48
CA HIS A 277 -10.55 -10.40 -14.79
C HIS A 277 -9.52 -10.90 -15.81
N GLY A 278 -8.38 -11.48 -15.34
CA GLY A 278 -7.29 -11.90 -16.21
C GLY A 278 -6.48 -10.73 -16.81
N LEU A 279 -6.59 -9.53 -16.25
CA LEU A 279 -5.91 -8.33 -16.70
C LEU A 279 -5.12 -7.67 -15.55
N VAL A 280 -3.95 -7.15 -15.86
CA VAL A 280 -3.17 -6.24 -15.00
C VAL A 280 -3.49 -4.81 -15.41
N PHE A 281 -3.85 -3.98 -14.44
CA PHE A 281 -4.17 -2.58 -14.62
C PHE A 281 -3.08 -1.70 -14.01
N LEU A 282 -2.53 -0.77 -14.79
CA LEU A 282 -1.46 0.11 -14.34
C LEU A 282 -1.45 1.45 -15.08
N SER A 283 -0.78 2.45 -14.52
CA SER A 283 -0.50 3.73 -15.18
C SER A 283 0.97 3.83 -15.54
N SER A 284 1.28 4.49 -16.67
CA SER A 284 2.66 4.69 -17.16
C SER A 284 3.42 5.82 -16.45
N GLY A 285 2.78 6.54 -15.51
CA GLY A 285 3.45 7.58 -14.71
C GLY A 285 3.39 8.98 -15.33
N PHE A 286 4.47 9.76 -15.17
CA PHE A 286 4.50 11.20 -15.39
C PHE A 286 4.60 11.62 -16.88
N ASP A 287 4.36 12.89 -17.16
CA ASP A 287 4.20 13.67 -18.39
C ASP A 287 2.80 13.45 -19.02
N ARG A 288 2.57 12.34 -19.67
CA ARG A 288 1.30 12.02 -20.34
C ARG A 288 0.88 10.62 -19.93
N PRO A 289 0.33 10.45 -18.70
CA PRO A 289 0.00 9.14 -18.20
C PRO A 289 -1.03 8.46 -19.10
N THR A 290 -0.76 7.22 -19.37
CA THR A 290 -1.70 6.32 -20.01
C THR A 290 -2.01 5.18 -19.05
N PHE A 291 -3.26 4.90 -18.86
CA PHE A 291 -3.72 3.75 -18.08
C PHE A 291 -3.92 2.56 -19.00
N TYR A 292 -3.36 1.43 -18.63
CA TYR A 292 -3.33 0.21 -19.44
C TYR A 292 -4.04 -0.93 -18.75
N ALA A 293 -4.71 -1.77 -19.54
CA ALA A 293 -5.11 -3.12 -19.18
C ALA A 293 -4.30 -4.12 -20.03
N ILE A 294 -3.55 -4.99 -19.39
CA ILE A 294 -2.60 -5.89 -20.03
C ILE A 294 -2.94 -7.33 -19.69
N LYS A 295 -2.96 -8.22 -20.68
CA LYS A 295 -3.04 -9.66 -20.48
C LYS A 295 -1.70 -10.16 -19.94
N PRO A 296 -1.63 -10.73 -18.73
CA PRO A 296 -0.35 -11.14 -18.11
C PRO A 296 0.12 -12.53 -18.58
N THR A 297 -0.08 -12.82 -19.84
CA THR A 297 0.32 -14.07 -20.50
C THR A 297 1.46 -13.81 -21.50
N GLY A 298 1.96 -14.84 -22.15
CA GLY A 298 3.02 -14.69 -23.14
C GLY A 298 4.43 -14.71 -22.56
N LYS A 299 5.43 -14.43 -23.41
CA LYS A 299 6.86 -14.43 -23.07
C LYS A 299 7.61 -13.37 -23.88
N GLY A 300 8.61 -12.75 -23.29
CA GLY A 300 9.43 -11.73 -23.93
C GLY A 300 8.68 -10.40 -24.12
N ASP A 301 8.95 -9.67 -25.18
CA ASP A 301 8.27 -8.40 -25.48
C ASP A 301 6.92 -8.67 -26.15
N VAL A 302 5.84 -8.37 -25.42
CA VAL A 302 4.46 -8.62 -25.84
C VAL A 302 3.68 -7.31 -26.07
N THR A 303 4.38 -6.21 -26.27
CA THR A 303 3.80 -4.86 -26.37
C THR A 303 2.68 -4.80 -27.41
N GLU A 304 2.90 -5.36 -28.62
CA GLU A 304 1.93 -5.26 -29.72
C GLU A 304 0.72 -6.19 -29.59
N SER A 305 0.79 -7.18 -28.72
CA SER A 305 -0.23 -8.27 -28.68
C SER A 305 -1.02 -8.38 -27.39
N HIS A 306 -0.52 -7.83 -26.27
CA HIS A 306 -1.11 -8.10 -24.96
C HIS A 306 -1.76 -6.88 -24.30
N ILE A 307 -1.71 -5.70 -24.90
CA ILE A 307 -2.50 -4.55 -24.45
C ILE A 307 -3.95 -4.80 -24.87
N ALA A 308 -4.84 -5.05 -23.90
CA ALA A 308 -6.26 -5.26 -24.14
C ALA A 308 -6.96 -3.93 -24.48
N TRP A 309 -6.68 -2.90 -23.70
CA TRP A 309 -7.17 -1.53 -23.92
C TRP A 309 -6.29 -0.52 -23.17
N LYS A 310 -6.44 0.76 -23.52
CA LYS A 310 -5.75 1.89 -22.86
C LYS A 310 -6.62 3.12 -22.78
N LEU A 311 -6.38 3.94 -21.74
CA LEU A 311 -7.05 5.22 -21.50
C LEU A 311 -6.00 6.30 -21.27
N THR A 312 -6.06 7.40 -22.06
CA THR A 312 -5.11 8.52 -21.94
C THR A 312 -5.68 9.70 -21.15
N LYS A 313 -7.00 9.83 -21.07
CA LYS A 313 -7.65 10.97 -20.43
C LYS A 313 -7.83 10.72 -18.93
N SER A 314 -7.28 11.59 -18.09
CA SER A 314 -7.40 11.53 -16.62
C SER A 314 -6.81 10.28 -15.98
N ALA A 315 -5.81 9.67 -16.60
CA ALA A 315 -5.02 8.61 -15.97
C ALA A 315 -4.22 9.17 -14.78
N PRO A 316 -4.07 8.42 -13.67
CA PRO A 316 -3.35 8.88 -12.49
C PRO A 316 -1.84 8.87 -12.68
N HIS A 317 -1.12 9.83 -12.08
CA HIS A 317 0.33 9.79 -11.90
C HIS A 317 0.71 9.13 -10.56
N THR A 318 -0.05 9.39 -9.50
CA THR A 318 0.31 9.03 -8.12
C THR A 318 -0.70 8.08 -7.47
N PRO A 319 -2.02 8.34 -7.44
CA PRO A 319 -2.97 7.42 -6.81
C PRO A 319 -3.06 6.08 -7.55
N SER A 320 -3.02 4.98 -6.80
CA SER A 320 -3.22 3.65 -7.36
C SER A 320 -4.68 3.43 -7.77
N PRO A 321 -4.93 2.64 -8.82
CA PRO A 321 -6.29 2.28 -9.22
C PRO A 321 -6.97 1.41 -8.17
N LEU A 322 -8.31 1.36 -8.19
CA LEU A 322 -9.13 0.54 -7.31
C LEU A 322 -10.11 -0.28 -8.17
N LEU A 323 -9.98 -1.59 -8.14
CA LEU A 323 -10.86 -2.52 -8.86
C LEU A 323 -11.94 -3.01 -7.91
N VAL A 324 -13.22 -2.76 -8.19
CA VAL A 324 -14.36 -3.20 -7.38
C VAL A 324 -15.37 -3.90 -8.26
N GLY A 325 -15.54 -5.19 -8.10
CA GLY A 325 -16.41 -5.99 -8.98
C GLY A 325 -15.93 -5.95 -10.43
N ASN A 326 -16.76 -5.44 -11.32
CA ASN A 326 -16.44 -5.29 -12.75
C ASN A 326 -15.93 -3.89 -13.11
N GLU A 327 -15.92 -2.95 -12.18
CA GLU A 327 -15.56 -1.56 -12.39
C GLU A 327 -14.16 -1.26 -11.85
N ILE A 328 -13.40 -0.45 -12.59
CA ILE A 328 -12.15 0.12 -12.12
C ILE A 328 -12.32 1.63 -11.92
N TYR A 329 -11.85 2.11 -10.77
CA TYR A 329 -11.93 3.50 -10.36
C TYR A 329 -10.54 4.11 -10.36
N LEU A 330 -10.40 5.24 -11.05
CA LEU A 330 -9.19 6.02 -11.14
C LEU A 330 -9.42 7.39 -10.52
N ILE A 331 -8.45 7.89 -9.78
CA ILE A 331 -8.45 9.28 -9.31
C ILE A 331 -7.17 9.91 -9.85
N SER A 332 -7.30 10.89 -10.74
CA SER A 332 -6.13 11.63 -11.24
C SER A 332 -5.56 12.55 -10.17
N ASP A 333 -4.29 12.92 -10.30
CA ASP A 333 -3.63 13.88 -9.38
C ASP A 333 -4.34 15.23 -9.30
N GLY A 334 -5.05 15.64 -10.36
CA GLY A 334 -5.91 16.82 -10.37
C GLY A 334 -7.31 16.59 -9.81
N GLY A 335 -7.59 15.44 -9.21
CA GLY A 335 -8.86 15.16 -8.53
C GLY A 335 -10.04 14.79 -9.44
N ILE A 336 -9.77 14.38 -10.68
CA ILE A 336 -10.80 13.83 -11.56
C ILE A 336 -10.94 12.34 -11.28
N GLY A 337 -12.12 11.92 -10.84
CA GLY A 337 -12.51 10.52 -10.74
C GLY A 337 -13.03 9.99 -12.07
N THR A 338 -12.69 8.77 -12.41
CA THR A 338 -13.19 8.05 -13.59
C THR A 338 -13.58 6.64 -13.18
N CYS A 339 -14.78 6.21 -13.51
CA CYS A 339 -15.23 4.81 -13.40
C CYS A 339 -15.37 4.24 -14.80
N LEU A 340 -14.83 3.03 -15.00
CA LEU A 340 -14.91 2.33 -16.28
C LEU A 340 -15.07 0.83 -16.09
N ASP A 341 -15.62 0.17 -17.10
CA ASP A 341 -15.65 -1.30 -17.16
C ASP A 341 -14.21 -1.83 -17.25
N ALA A 342 -13.85 -2.72 -16.33
CA ALA A 342 -12.49 -3.25 -16.25
C ALA A 342 -12.09 -4.12 -17.46
N ARG A 343 -13.04 -4.80 -18.12
CA ARG A 343 -12.75 -5.67 -19.25
C ARG A 343 -12.61 -4.93 -20.57
N THR A 344 -13.43 -3.87 -20.76
CA THR A 344 -13.54 -3.16 -22.05
C THR A 344 -12.86 -1.79 -22.06
N GLY A 345 -12.68 -1.16 -20.89
CA GLY A 345 -12.21 0.21 -20.79
C GLY A 345 -13.28 1.25 -21.11
N GLU A 346 -14.56 0.84 -21.27
CA GLU A 346 -15.67 1.74 -21.47
C GLU A 346 -15.89 2.62 -20.23
N VAL A 347 -15.92 3.96 -20.43
CA VAL A 347 -16.07 4.92 -19.34
C VAL A 347 -17.54 5.09 -19.00
N HIS A 348 -17.93 4.73 -17.77
CA HIS A 348 -19.26 4.94 -17.25
C HIS A 348 -19.49 6.40 -16.83
N TRP A 349 -18.52 7.00 -16.12
CA TRP A 349 -18.57 8.40 -15.71
C TRP A 349 -17.16 8.98 -15.51
N ARG A 350 -17.09 10.32 -15.53
CA ARG A 350 -15.89 11.12 -15.23
C ARG A 350 -16.31 12.40 -14.55
N GLU A 351 -15.93 12.58 -13.28
CA GLU A 351 -16.39 13.67 -12.44
C GLU A 351 -15.24 14.27 -11.63
N ARG A 352 -15.35 15.55 -11.28
CA ARG A 352 -14.44 16.17 -10.32
C ARG A 352 -14.81 15.75 -8.91
N ILE A 353 -13.92 15.03 -8.23
CA ILE A 353 -14.13 14.51 -6.87
C ILE A 353 -13.46 15.41 -5.84
N CYS A 354 -12.22 15.82 -6.08
CA CYS A 354 -11.41 16.62 -5.15
C CYS A 354 -10.52 17.60 -5.91
N SER A 355 -9.64 18.32 -5.20
CA SER A 355 -8.76 19.32 -5.82
C SER A 355 -7.43 18.72 -6.29
N SER A 356 -6.73 18.00 -5.42
CA SER A 356 -5.41 17.42 -5.68
C SER A 356 -5.24 16.16 -4.85
N CYS A 357 -4.85 15.06 -5.48
CA CYS A 357 -4.75 13.77 -4.82
C CYS A 357 -3.37 13.13 -5.02
N SER A 358 -2.80 12.60 -3.94
CA SER A 358 -1.61 11.74 -3.95
C SER A 358 -1.89 10.39 -3.28
N ALA A 359 -2.77 10.36 -2.27
CA ALA A 359 -3.23 9.15 -1.61
C ALA A 359 -4.05 8.27 -2.56
N SER A 360 -3.90 6.96 -2.42
CA SER A 360 -4.73 5.99 -3.12
C SER A 360 -6.11 5.86 -2.46
N PRO A 361 -7.19 5.70 -3.24
CA PRO A 361 -8.51 5.41 -2.70
C PRO A 361 -8.56 4.03 -2.05
N PHE A 362 -9.54 3.81 -1.17
CA PHE A 362 -9.86 2.50 -0.61
C PHE A 362 -11.37 2.24 -0.64
N TYR A 363 -11.72 0.96 -0.65
CA TYR A 363 -13.10 0.48 -0.71
C TYR A 363 -13.53 -0.17 0.61
N ALA A 364 -14.75 0.17 1.06
CA ALA A 364 -15.42 -0.49 2.17
C ALA A 364 -16.94 -0.46 1.97
N ASP A 365 -17.60 -1.60 2.09
CA ASP A 365 -19.07 -1.74 2.15
C ASP A 365 -19.84 -0.91 1.10
N GLY A 366 -19.49 -1.07 -0.19
CA GLY A 366 -20.14 -0.39 -1.31
C GLY A 366 -19.73 1.06 -1.53
N ARG A 367 -18.74 1.56 -0.78
CA ARG A 367 -18.29 2.96 -0.80
C ARG A 367 -16.80 3.05 -1.11
N ILE A 368 -16.44 4.13 -1.78
CA ILE A 368 -15.05 4.50 -2.06
C ILE A 368 -14.73 5.77 -1.28
N TYR A 369 -13.59 5.74 -0.61
CA TYR A 369 -13.06 6.82 0.22
C TYR A 369 -11.78 7.34 -0.42
N ILE A 370 -11.65 8.65 -0.52
CA ILE A 370 -10.43 9.33 -0.96
C ILE A 370 -10.15 10.54 -0.08
N ILE A 371 -8.89 10.75 0.25
CA ILE A 371 -8.43 11.94 0.99
C ILE A 371 -7.52 12.73 0.07
N ASP A 372 -7.81 14.01 -0.12
CA ASP A 372 -6.99 14.90 -0.94
C ASP A 372 -5.80 15.50 -0.17
N GLU A 373 -4.91 16.21 -0.87
CA GLU A 373 -3.68 16.75 -0.29
C GLU A 373 -3.91 17.82 0.77
N SER A 374 -5.11 18.42 0.84
CA SER A 374 -5.48 19.39 1.88
C SER A 374 -6.09 18.75 3.13
N GLY A 375 -6.31 17.43 3.12
CA GLY A 375 -7.00 16.71 4.18
C GLY A 375 -8.51 16.69 4.06
N LYS A 376 -9.05 17.06 2.87
CA LYS A 376 -10.47 16.86 2.56
C LYS A 376 -10.72 15.43 2.15
N GLY A 377 -11.77 14.84 2.73
CA GLY A 377 -12.20 13.49 2.41
C GLY A 377 -13.50 13.48 1.63
N VAL A 378 -13.57 12.70 0.57
CA VAL A 378 -14.79 12.48 -0.21
C VAL A 378 -15.18 11.02 -0.15
N VAL A 379 -16.44 10.75 0.13
CA VAL A 379 -17.02 9.41 0.08
C VAL A 379 -18.05 9.36 -1.03
N PHE A 380 -17.94 8.38 -1.91
CA PHE A 380 -18.89 8.16 -2.99
C PHE A 380 -19.21 6.68 -3.15
N LYS A 381 -20.34 6.39 -3.79
CA LYS A 381 -20.81 5.02 -4.01
C LYS A 381 -19.96 4.32 -5.08
N ALA A 382 -19.59 3.08 -4.84
CA ALA A 382 -18.97 2.23 -5.85
C ALA A 382 -20.05 1.73 -6.82
N SER A 383 -20.30 2.51 -7.91
CA SER A 383 -21.34 2.19 -8.90
C SER A 383 -21.06 2.81 -10.28
N LYS A 384 -21.76 2.31 -11.31
CA LYS A 384 -21.71 2.82 -12.70
C LYS A 384 -22.31 4.22 -12.86
N LYS A 385 -22.96 4.76 -11.84
CA LYS A 385 -23.46 6.13 -11.80
C LYS A 385 -22.81 6.85 -10.63
N PHE A 386 -22.22 8.01 -10.86
CA PHE A 386 -21.59 8.78 -9.79
C PHE A 386 -22.63 9.27 -8.77
N GLU A 387 -22.37 9.01 -7.50
CA GLU A 387 -23.19 9.47 -6.38
C GLU A 387 -22.24 9.81 -5.21
N LYS A 388 -22.04 11.11 -4.97
CA LYS A 388 -21.31 11.60 -3.81
C LYS A 388 -22.16 11.45 -2.56
N LEU A 389 -21.64 10.82 -1.53
CA LEU A 389 -22.33 10.53 -0.28
C LEU A 389 -21.96 11.51 0.84
N ALA A 390 -20.71 11.94 0.90
CA ALA A 390 -20.24 12.89 1.93
C ALA A 390 -18.98 13.63 1.50
N GLU A 391 -18.77 14.80 2.11
CA GLU A 391 -17.50 15.55 2.13
C GLU A 391 -17.09 15.80 3.58
N ASN A 392 -15.80 15.70 3.83
CA ASN A 392 -15.21 15.72 5.17
C ASN A 392 -13.91 16.51 5.17
N GLU A 393 -13.40 16.91 6.35
CA GLU A 393 -12.15 17.66 6.43
C GLU A 393 -11.47 17.46 7.79
N ILE A 394 -10.16 17.27 7.76
CA ILE A 394 -9.30 17.29 8.95
C ILE A 394 -8.36 18.51 8.99
N GLY A 395 -8.23 19.27 7.89
CA GLY A 395 -7.48 20.52 7.81
C GLY A 395 -5.95 20.37 7.92
N GLU A 396 -5.41 19.17 7.66
CA GLU A 396 -3.97 18.91 7.66
C GLU A 396 -3.53 18.28 6.33
N ARG A 397 -2.34 18.62 5.88
CA ARG A 397 -1.77 18.08 4.64
C ARG A 397 -1.64 16.57 4.71
N THR A 398 -2.09 15.88 3.67
CA THR A 398 -2.16 14.42 3.61
C THR A 398 -1.69 13.92 2.25
N LEU A 399 -0.62 13.11 2.21
CA LEU A 399 -0.14 12.44 1.01
C LEU A 399 -0.18 10.91 1.15
N ALA A 400 -0.20 10.41 2.40
CA ALA A 400 -0.24 9.00 2.71
C ALA A 400 -1.62 8.39 2.42
N SER A 401 -1.64 7.18 1.88
CA SER A 401 -2.87 6.38 1.78
C SER A 401 -3.31 5.90 3.17
N CYS A 402 -4.61 5.72 3.36
CA CYS A 402 -5.16 5.22 4.62
C CYS A 402 -4.98 3.71 4.76
N ALA A 403 -4.98 3.24 6.01
CA ALA A 403 -5.17 1.83 6.35
C ALA A 403 -6.56 1.62 6.95
N VAL A 404 -7.12 0.42 6.80
CA VAL A 404 -8.47 0.09 7.28
C VAL A 404 -8.43 -1.17 8.13
N GLY A 405 -9.04 -1.11 9.31
CA GLY A 405 -9.18 -2.25 10.21
C GLY A 405 -10.10 -1.95 11.40
N ASP A 406 -10.76 -2.97 11.95
CA ASP A 406 -11.61 -2.87 13.15
C ASP A 406 -12.70 -1.79 13.09
N ASN A 407 -13.41 -1.70 11.95
CA ASN A 407 -14.41 -0.65 11.69
C ASN A 407 -13.87 0.78 11.85
N ALA A 408 -12.60 0.97 11.60
CA ALA A 408 -11.92 2.24 11.60
C ALA A 408 -11.05 2.38 10.36
N PHE A 409 -10.72 3.61 9.98
CA PHE A 409 -9.59 3.86 9.12
C PHE A 409 -8.59 4.79 9.80
N TYR A 410 -7.32 4.63 9.42
CA TYR A 410 -6.21 5.37 9.98
C TYR A 410 -5.66 6.30 8.92
N LEU A 411 -5.73 7.60 9.21
CA LEU A 411 -5.32 8.66 8.31
C LEU A 411 -4.05 9.31 8.85
N ARG A 412 -2.99 9.32 8.04
CA ARG A 412 -1.72 9.99 8.36
C ARG A 412 -1.65 11.33 7.65
N SER A 413 -1.49 12.39 8.42
CA SER A 413 -1.12 13.72 7.95
C SER A 413 0.39 13.96 8.03
N ASP A 414 0.83 15.16 7.69
CA ASP A 414 2.22 15.62 7.88
C ASP A 414 2.63 15.72 9.37
N LYS A 415 1.66 15.81 10.30
CA LYS A 415 1.91 16.01 11.74
C LYS A 415 1.36 14.90 12.62
N HIS A 416 0.26 14.26 12.20
CA HIS A 416 -0.50 13.38 13.09
C HIS A 416 -0.94 12.08 12.41
N LEU A 417 -1.24 11.12 13.25
CA LEU A 417 -2.03 9.94 12.88
C LEU A 417 -3.40 10.05 13.56
N TYR A 418 -4.45 9.83 12.80
CA TYR A 418 -5.83 9.84 13.25
C TYR A 418 -6.44 8.45 13.17
N LYS A 419 -7.26 8.08 14.16
CA LYS A 419 -8.19 6.96 14.06
C LYS A 419 -9.60 7.51 13.85
N ILE A 420 -10.20 7.19 12.74
CA ILE A 420 -11.55 7.62 12.36
C ILE A 420 -12.50 6.42 12.51
N VAL A 421 -13.57 6.60 13.26
CA VAL A 421 -14.56 5.55 13.62
C VAL A 421 -15.98 6.07 13.40
N ASN A 422 -16.95 5.12 13.44
CA ASN A 422 -18.37 5.48 13.50
C ASN A 422 -18.75 6.05 14.86
#